data_f6ae4110b5483b2cb6bfbf5b61b1ec5b
#
_entry.id   f6ae4110b5483b2cb6bfbf5b61b1ec5b
#
_cell.length_a   1.000
_cell.length_b   1.000
_cell.length_c   1.000
_cell.angle_alpha   90.00
_cell.angle_beta   90.00
_cell.angle_gamma   90.00
#
_symmetry.space_group_name_H-M   'P 1'
#
loop_
_entity.id
_entity.type
_entity.pdbx_description
1 polymer ?
#
loop_
_entity_poly.entity_id
_entity_poly.type
_entity_poly.pdbx_seq_one_letter_code
_entity_poly.pdbx_strand_id
1 'polypeptide(L)'
;MKVIGVLKSKGYNSFGMDQDDVVLAPYTTIMKRVLAVTYLQGINASALTEDITDEAIEDISNLLRESHKKKKGEDGTYDDDFTIRSQKELSTMMNSTSDLMTTLLLVVACISLIVGGIGIMNIMYVSVTERTREIGLRMSVGARGIDILNQFLIEAVLLSVTGGLIGVIFGILASFGVNMFAKWPIVIQPWSVLISFIVCSATGIFFGWYPAKKAAGMDPIEAIRYE
;
A
#
# COMPACT_ATOMS: atom_id res chain seq x y z
N MET A 1 -12.14 28.71 -38.68
CA MET A 1 -10.87 28.83 -37.93
C MET A 1 -9.74 28.34 -38.79
N LYS A 2 -8.54 28.95 -38.70
CA LYS A 2 -7.36 28.50 -39.42
C LYS A 2 -6.47 27.77 -38.40
N VAL A 3 -6.11 26.53 -38.69
CA VAL A 3 -5.15 25.77 -37.86
C VAL A 3 -3.76 26.39 -38.08
N ILE A 4 -3.10 26.78 -36.98
CA ILE A 4 -1.77 27.41 -36.98
C ILE A 4 -0.67 26.48 -36.50
N GLY A 5 -1.02 25.38 -35.88
CA GLY A 5 -0.07 24.37 -35.40
C GLY A 5 -0.76 23.16 -34.83
N VAL A 6 0.01 22.11 -34.69
CA VAL A 6 -0.39 20.84 -34.04
C VAL A 6 0.50 20.63 -32.84
N LEU A 7 -0.08 20.30 -31.70
CA LEU A 7 0.67 20.02 -30.46
C LEU A 7 1.33 18.64 -30.52
N LYS A 8 2.43 18.49 -29.78
CA LYS A 8 3.06 17.20 -29.60
C LYS A 8 2.19 16.33 -28.69
N SER A 9 1.96 15.08 -29.08
CA SER A 9 1.21 14.12 -28.27
C SER A 9 1.82 13.93 -26.88
N LYS A 10 0.96 13.93 -25.85
CA LYS A 10 1.27 13.67 -24.45
C LYS A 10 0.79 12.29 -24.00
N GLY A 11 -0.18 11.70 -24.72
CA GLY A 11 -0.80 10.42 -24.38
C GLY A 11 -1.79 10.53 -23.21
N TYR A 12 -2.00 9.39 -22.57
CA TYR A 12 -2.95 9.28 -21.46
C TYR A 12 -2.34 9.76 -20.14
N ASN A 13 -3.13 10.44 -19.31
CA ASN A 13 -2.74 10.76 -17.94
C ASN A 13 -2.85 9.53 -17.01
N SER A 14 -2.42 9.67 -15.75
CA SER A 14 -2.48 8.60 -14.74
C SER A 14 -3.91 8.09 -14.45
N PHE A 15 -4.93 8.79 -14.89
CA PHE A 15 -6.34 8.43 -14.76
C PHE A 15 -6.93 7.82 -16.04
N GLY A 16 -6.10 7.53 -17.05
CA GLY A 16 -6.53 6.97 -18.32
C GLY A 16 -7.27 7.95 -19.24
N MET A 17 -7.27 9.26 -18.94
CA MET A 17 -7.86 10.27 -19.81
C MET A 17 -6.87 10.68 -20.89
N ASP A 18 -7.35 10.75 -22.13
CA ASP A 18 -6.58 11.22 -23.26
C ASP A 18 -6.32 12.73 -23.11
N GLN A 19 -5.04 13.13 -23.16
CA GLN A 19 -4.60 14.52 -23.08
C GLN A 19 -4.43 15.15 -24.47
N ASP A 20 -4.60 14.38 -25.51
CA ASP A 20 -4.33 14.80 -26.89
C ASP A 20 -5.60 15.29 -27.60
N ASP A 21 -6.78 14.96 -27.10
CA ASP A 21 -8.08 15.44 -27.64
C ASP A 21 -8.40 16.87 -27.14
N VAL A 22 -7.51 17.82 -27.47
CA VAL A 22 -7.60 19.22 -27.01
C VAL A 22 -7.43 20.19 -28.16
N VAL A 23 -8.32 21.16 -28.26
CA VAL A 23 -8.21 22.30 -29.17
C VAL A 23 -7.90 23.58 -28.40
N LEU A 24 -6.74 24.17 -28.65
CA LEU A 24 -6.35 25.45 -28.08
C LEU A 24 -6.70 26.60 -29.03
N ALA A 25 -7.42 27.58 -28.51
CA ALA A 25 -7.75 28.81 -29.26
C ALA A 25 -7.78 30.00 -28.27
N PRO A 26 -7.64 31.25 -28.78
CA PRO A 26 -7.80 32.46 -27.95
C PRO A 26 -9.13 32.43 -27.20
N TYR A 27 -9.11 32.72 -25.90
CA TYR A 27 -10.29 32.65 -25.04
C TYR A 27 -11.46 33.50 -25.57
N THR A 28 -11.16 34.67 -26.13
CA THR A 28 -12.18 35.57 -26.74
C THR A 28 -12.91 34.92 -27.93
N THR A 29 -12.21 34.07 -28.70
CA THR A 29 -12.80 33.34 -29.82
C THR A 29 -13.68 32.19 -29.32
N ILE A 30 -13.21 31.46 -28.31
CA ILE A 30 -14.00 30.39 -27.70
C ILE A 30 -15.25 30.93 -27.04
N MET A 31 -15.12 31.97 -26.23
CA MET A 31 -16.27 32.60 -25.56
C MET A 31 -17.33 33.15 -26.53
N LYS A 32 -16.89 33.95 -27.51
CA LYS A 32 -17.83 34.66 -28.39
C LYS A 32 -18.36 33.81 -29.54
N ARG A 33 -17.56 32.90 -30.10
CA ARG A 33 -17.89 32.19 -31.35
C ARG A 33 -18.21 30.71 -31.17
N VAL A 34 -17.71 30.07 -30.13
CA VAL A 34 -17.90 28.64 -29.89
C VAL A 34 -18.95 28.39 -28.80
N LEU A 35 -18.77 29.01 -27.64
CA LEU A 35 -19.64 28.79 -26.47
C LEU A 35 -20.75 29.82 -26.34
N ALA A 36 -20.61 31.00 -26.99
CA ALA A 36 -21.55 32.12 -26.88
C ALA A 36 -21.83 32.53 -25.41
N VAL A 37 -20.81 32.51 -24.56
CA VAL A 37 -20.89 32.86 -23.13
C VAL A 37 -20.09 34.13 -22.85
N THR A 38 -20.46 34.85 -21.79
CA THR A 38 -19.80 36.09 -21.36
C THR A 38 -18.96 35.92 -20.10
N TYR A 39 -18.93 34.73 -19.54
CA TYR A 39 -18.22 34.39 -18.29
C TYR A 39 -17.19 33.31 -18.52
N LEU A 40 -16.21 33.23 -17.63
CA LEU A 40 -15.21 32.15 -17.59
C LEU A 40 -15.75 30.97 -16.79
N GLN A 41 -15.61 29.77 -17.30
CA GLN A 41 -16.03 28.54 -16.61
C GLN A 41 -15.06 28.11 -15.50
N GLY A 42 -13.80 28.52 -15.61
CA GLY A 42 -12.77 28.20 -14.60
C GLY A 42 -11.57 29.13 -14.75
N ILE A 43 -10.92 29.36 -13.62
CA ILE A 43 -9.69 30.13 -13.51
C ILE A 43 -8.70 29.29 -12.71
N ASN A 44 -7.52 29.10 -13.27
CA ASN A 44 -6.41 28.46 -12.54
C ASN A 44 -5.50 29.56 -12.00
N ALA A 45 -5.31 29.57 -10.71
CA ALA A 45 -4.39 30.46 -10.00
C ALA A 45 -3.29 29.65 -9.34
N SER A 46 -2.13 30.27 -9.13
CA SER A 46 -1.02 29.65 -8.43
C SER A 46 -0.60 30.55 -7.28
N ALA A 47 -0.53 29.99 -6.07
CA ALA A 47 0.10 30.64 -4.92
C ALA A 47 1.63 30.65 -5.09
N LEU A 48 2.29 31.61 -4.46
CA LEU A 48 3.77 31.72 -4.50
C LEU A 48 4.46 30.58 -3.76
N THR A 49 3.87 30.16 -2.63
CA THR A 49 4.33 29.02 -1.83
C THR A 49 3.13 28.20 -1.36
N GLU A 50 3.38 26.95 -0.98
CA GLU A 50 2.32 26.05 -0.49
C GLU A 50 1.70 26.55 0.82
N ASP A 51 2.49 27.14 1.69
CA ASP A 51 2.07 27.61 3.02
C ASP A 51 1.01 28.71 2.98
N ILE A 52 1.03 29.56 1.94
CA ILE A 52 0.07 30.67 1.78
C ILE A 52 -1.15 30.28 0.94
N THR A 53 -1.31 28.99 0.58
CA THR A 53 -2.41 28.54 -0.25
C THR A 53 -3.77 28.77 0.41
N ASP A 54 -3.87 28.53 1.71
CA ASP A 54 -5.11 28.70 2.46
C ASP A 54 -5.51 30.19 2.57
N GLU A 55 -4.56 31.09 2.74
CA GLU A 55 -4.75 32.56 2.73
C GLU A 55 -5.16 33.03 1.33
N ALA A 56 -4.49 32.51 0.28
CA ALA A 56 -4.86 32.83 -1.11
C ALA A 56 -6.28 32.39 -1.47
N ILE A 57 -6.75 31.25 -0.95
CA ILE A 57 -8.13 30.78 -1.14
C ILE A 57 -9.12 31.75 -0.50
N GLU A 58 -8.83 32.24 0.70
CA GLU A 58 -9.68 33.20 1.39
C GLU A 58 -9.73 34.52 0.65
N ASP A 59 -8.57 35.04 0.21
CA ASP A 59 -8.49 36.27 -0.57
C ASP A 59 -9.25 36.20 -1.91
N ILE A 60 -9.07 35.08 -2.64
CA ILE A 60 -9.79 34.82 -3.89
C ILE A 60 -11.30 34.74 -3.63
N SER A 61 -11.70 34.05 -2.54
CA SER A 61 -13.13 33.96 -2.16
C SER A 61 -13.72 35.32 -1.89
N ASN A 62 -13.02 36.15 -1.13
CA ASN A 62 -13.49 37.50 -0.82
C ASN A 62 -13.57 38.40 -2.06
N LEU A 63 -12.57 38.35 -2.94
CA LEU A 63 -12.53 39.07 -4.19
C LEU A 63 -13.66 38.66 -5.15
N LEU A 64 -13.94 37.35 -5.25
CA LEU A 64 -15.03 36.84 -6.08
C LEU A 64 -16.41 37.23 -5.52
N ARG A 65 -16.59 37.19 -4.19
CA ARG A 65 -17.83 37.63 -3.53
C ARG A 65 -18.09 39.12 -3.77
N GLU A 66 -17.05 39.94 -3.68
CA GLU A 66 -17.14 41.36 -3.98
C GLU A 66 -17.47 41.58 -5.45
N SER A 67 -16.79 40.93 -6.39
CA SER A 67 -17.00 41.02 -7.82
C SER A 67 -18.40 40.57 -8.23
N HIS A 68 -18.92 39.51 -7.64
CA HIS A 68 -20.24 38.93 -7.89
C HIS A 68 -21.35 39.62 -7.06
N LYS A 69 -20.98 40.63 -6.22
CA LYS A 69 -21.90 41.38 -5.35
C LYS A 69 -22.70 40.47 -4.42
N LYS A 70 -22.06 39.39 -3.94
CA LYS A 70 -22.70 38.47 -3.03
C LYS A 70 -22.88 39.08 -1.65
N LYS A 71 -24.06 38.92 -1.08
CA LYS A 71 -24.40 39.43 0.25
C LYS A 71 -24.39 38.25 1.23
N LYS A 72 -23.98 38.56 2.44
CA LYS A 72 -24.06 37.58 3.54
C LYS A 72 -25.54 37.36 3.89
N GLY A 73 -25.98 36.10 3.91
CA GLY A 73 -27.32 35.73 4.33
C GLY A 73 -27.58 35.99 5.81
N GLU A 74 -28.84 35.91 6.25
CA GLU A 74 -29.23 36.06 7.67
C GLU A 74 -28.57 35.01 8.56
N ASP A 75 -28.24 33.83 8.01
CA ASP A 75 -27.52 32.72 8.68
C ASP A 75 -26.00 32.95 8.76
N GLY A 76 -25.51 34.09 8.29
CA GLY A 76 -24.09 34.39 8.32
C GLY A 76 -23.25 33.69 7.24
N THR A 77 -23.86 32.90 6.35
CA THR A 77 -23.22 32.21 5.24
C THR A 77 -23.36 32.97 3.93
N TYR A 78 -22.43 32.75 2.98
CA TYR A 78 -22.51 33.29 1.64
C TYR A 78 -23.10 32.23 0.69
N ASP A 79 -24.06 32.63 -0.15
CA ASP A 79 -24.54 31.79 -1.25
C ASP A 79 -23.63 32.01 -2.46
N ASP A 80 -22.47 31.33 -2.43
CA ASP A 80 -21.46 31.46 -3.46
C ASP A 80 -21.87 30.68 -4.72
N ASP A 81 -21.73 31.32 -5.88
CA ASP A 81 -21.99 30.74 -7.22
C ASP A 81 -20.68 30.19 -7.85
N PHE A 82 -19.64 30.07 -7.07
CA PHE A 82 -18.34 29.55 -7.47
C PHE A 82 -17.86 28.50 -6.46
N THR A 83 -16.93 27.67 -6.89
CA THR A 83 -16.23 26.70 -6.03
C THR A 83 -14.74 26.83 -6.24
N ILE A 84 -14.00 27.03 -5.16
CA ILE A 84 -12.54 27.02 -5.18
C ILE A 84 -12.08 25.64 -4.72
N ARG A 85 -11.19 25.02 -5.49
CA ARG A 85 -10.57 23.73 -5.15
C ARG A 85 -9.07 23.90 -5.15
N SER A 86 -8.42 23.55 -4.06
CA SER A 86 -6.97 23.54 -4.00
C SER A 86 -6.41 22.19 -4.46
N GLN A 87 -5.22 22.24 -5.05
CA GLN A 87 -4.47 21.02 -5.38
C GLN A 87 -4.15 20.20 -4.12
N LYS A 88 -3.93 20.86 -2.99
CA LYS A 88 -3.70 20.26 -1.69
C LYS A 88 -4.92 19.44 -1.23
N GLU A 89 -6.13 19.99 -1.36
CA GLU A 89 -7.37 19.30 -1.01
C GLU A 89 -7.58 18.05 -1.87
N LEU A 90 -7.36 18.18 -3.19
CA LEU A 90 -7.43 17.04 -4.11
C LEU A 90 -6.39 15.97 -3.76
N SER A 91 -5.15 16.37 -3.49
CA SER A 91 -4.06 15.48 -3.05
C SER A 91 -4.41 14.76 -1.74
N THR A 92 -4.99 15.48 -0.78
CA THR A 92 -5.40 14.90 0.51
C THR A 92 -6.50 13.86 0.34
N MET A 93 -7.50 14.14 -0.51
CA MET A 93 -8.55 13.16 -0.82
C MET A 93 -7.99 11.90 -1.49
N MET A 94 -7.05 12.06 -2.41
CA MET A 94 -6.38 10.93 -3.08
C MET A 94 -5.54 10.12 -2.10
N ASN A 95 -4.77 10.79 -1.23
CA ASN A 95 -3.97 10.13 -0.20
C ASN A 95 -4.86 9.36 0.78
N SER A 96 -5.96 9.94 1.24
CA SER A 96 -6.91 9.26 2.13
C SER A 96 -7.47 7.98 1.51
N THR A 97 -7.80 8.00 0.22
CA THR A 97 -8.26 6.80 -0.50
C THR A 97 -7.15 5.75 -0.60
N SER A 98 -5.92 6.18 -0.89
CA SER A 98 -4.76 5.30 -0.95
C SER A 98 -4.44 4.67 0.40
N ASP A 99 -4.56 5.44 1.48
CA ASP A 99 -4.35 4.97 2.86
C ASP A 99 -5.39 3.92 3.26
N LEU A 100 -6.66 4.13 2.89
CA LEU A 100 -7.71 3.14 3.09
C LEU A 100 -7.42 1.83 2.35
N MET A 101 -7.02 1.91 1.07
CA MET A 101 -6.65 0.73 0.28
C MET A 101 -5.44 0.01 0.87
N THR A 102 -4.41 0.77 1.27
CA THR A 102 -3.22 0.22 1.93
C THR A 102 -3.58 -0.48 3.23
N THR A 103 -4.44 0.12 4.03
CA THR A 103 -4.92 -0.47 5.29
C THR A 103 -5.67 -1.77 5.05
N LEU A 104 -6.57 -1.81 4.06
CA LEU A 104 -7.29 -3.04 3.69
C LEU A 104 -6.31 -4.15 3.24
N LEU A 105 -5.35 -3.82 2.38
CA LEU A 105 -4.33 -4.77 1.94
C LEU A 105 -3.48 -5.28 3.11
N LEU A 106 -3.12 -4.40 4.05
CA LEU A 106 -2.38 -4.78 5.25
C LEU A 106 -3.17 -5.76 6.11
N VAL A 107 -4.47 -5.53 6.32
CA VAL A 107 -5.34 -6.44 7.08
C VAL A 107 -5.40 -7.82 6.41
N VAL A 108 -5.59 -7.87 5.09
CA VAL A 108 -5.58 -9.13 4.33
C VAL A 108 -4.23 -9.84 4.44
N ALA A 109 -3.13 -9.08 4.34
CA ALA A 109 -1.78 -9.62 4.50
C ALA A 109 -1.54 -10.19 5.91
N CYS A 110 -2.00 -9.50 6.96
CA CYS A 110 -1.92 -9.99 8.34
C CYS A 110 -2.71 -11.30 8.55
N ILE A 111 -3.93 -11.37 8.01
CA ILE A 111 -4.75 -12.61 8.07
C ILE A 111 -4.01 -13.74 7.33
N SER A 112 -3.50 -13.48 6.13
CA SER A 112 -2.74 -14.47 5.35
C SER A 112 -1.48 -14.95 6.09
N LEU A 113 -0.80 -14.05 6.79
CA LEU A 113 0.38 -14.35 7.60
C LEU A 113 0.02 -15.27 8.78
N ILE A 114 -1.08 -15.01 9.46
CA ILE A 114 -1.57 -15.86 10.56
C ILE A 114 -1.90 -17.26 10.04
N VAL A 115 -2.63 -17.37 8.93
CA VAL A 115 -2.97 -18.66 8.32
C VAL A 115 -1.72 -19.42 7.90
N GLY A 116 -0.75 -18.73 7.27
CA GLY A 116 0.55 -19.31 6.93
C GLY A 116 1.35 -19.76 8.16
N GLY A 117 1.32 -18.96 9.23
CA GLY A 117 1.96 -19.29 10.52
C GLY A 117 1.34 -20.54 11.18
N ILE A 118 0.02 -20.68 11.13
CA ILE A 118 -0.67 -21.90 11.60
C ILE A 118 -0.22 -23.10 10.75
N GLY A 119 -0.03 -22.90 9.44
CA GLY A 119 0.54 -23.94 8.56
C GLY A 119 1.93 -24.38 9.00
N ILE A 120 2.83 -23.45 9.34
CA ILE A 120 4.17 -23.75 9.89
C ILE A 120 4.03 -24.51 11.20
N MET A 121 3.18 -24.07 12.10
CA MET A 121 2.94 -24.74 13.39
C MET A 121 2.47 -26.19 13.19
N ASN A 122 1.57 -26.44 12.26
CA ASN A 122 1.06 -27.78 11.96
C ASN A 122 2.16 -28.69 11.38
N ILE A 123 2.95 -28.19 10.44
CA ILE A 123 4.08 -28.93 9.85
C ILE A 123 5.08 -29.28 10.95
N MET A 124 5.44 -28.32 11.79
CA MET A 124 6.36 -28.54 12.90
C MET A 124 5.83 -29.53 13.91
N TYR A 125 4.51 -29.49 14.20
CA TYR A 125 3.88 -30.43 15.11
C TYR A 125 3.97 -31.87 14.59
N VAL A 126 3.69 -32.08 13.30
CA VAL A 126 3.83 -33.38 12.64
C VAL A 126 5.30 -33.82 12.65
N SER A 127 6.23 -32.94 12.30
CA SER A 127 7.68 -33.23 12.32
C SER A 127 8.18 -33.66 13.71
N VAL A 128 7.71 -33.00 14.76
CA VAL A 128 8.05 -33.38 16.15
C VAL A 128 7.47 -34.75 16.50
N THR A 129 6.22 -35.03 16.13
CA THR A 129 5.61 -36.37 16.44
C THR A 129 6.26 -37.48 15.67
N GLU A 130 6.60 -37.29 14.38
CA GLU A 130 7.31 -38.31 13.58
C GLU A 130 8.73 -38.57 14.09
N ARG A 131 9.41 -37.58 14.68
CA ARG A 131 10.77 -37.67 15.20
C ARG A 131 10.82 -37.87 16.71
N THR A 132 9.73 -38.20 17.38
CA THR A 132 9.66 -38.36 18.85
C THR A 132 10.73 -39.33 19.36
N ARG A 133 10.88 -40.49 18.74
CA ARG A 133 11.88 -41.50 19.11
C ARG A 133 13.31 -41.00 18.93
N GLU A 134 13.58 -40.27 17.87
CA GLU A 134 14.88 -39.65 17.61
C GLU A 134 15.25 -38.62 18.68
N ILE A 135 14.27 -37.76 19.06
CA ILE A 135 14.41 -36.77 20.14
C ILE A 135 14.72 -37.47 21.45
N GLY A 136 13.99 -38.55 21.80
CA GLY A 136 14.20 -39.34 22.99
C GLY A 136 15.61 -39.96 23.04
N LEU A 137 16.10 -40.50 21.93
CA LEU A 137 17.47 -41.02 21.83
C LEU A 137 18.51 -39.94 22.05
N ARG A 138 18.37 -38.76 21.45
CA ARG A 138 19.31 -37.63 21.67
C ARG A 138 19.35 -37.20 23.14
N MET A 139 18.19 -37.09 23.77
CA MET A 139 18.08 -36.69 25.16
C MET A 139 18.66 -37.78 26.10
N SER A 140 18.52 -39.05 25.77
CA SER A 140 19.10 -40.18 26.54
C SER A 140 20.63 -40.20 26.48
N VAL A 141 21.22 -39.70 25.39
CA VAL A 141 22.71 -39.60 25.24
C VAL A 141 23.23 -38.27 25.82
N GLY A 142 22.34 -37.43 26.40
CA GLY A 142 22.72 -36.21 27.13
C GLY A 142 22.44 -34.89 26.44
N ALA A 143 21.67 -34.84 25.35
CA ALA A 143 21.19 -33.60 24.79
C ALA A 143 20.23 -32.88 25.76
N ARG A 144 20.42 -31.56 25.91
CA ARG A 144 19.54 -30.74 26.76
C ARG A 144 18.29 -30.37 26.01
N GLY A 145 17.18 -30.18 26.72
CA GLY A 145 15.96 -29.71 26.11
C GLY A 145 16.13 -28.41 25.31
N ILE A 146 17.03 -27.49 25.74
CA ILE A 146 17.36 -26.29 25.03
C ILE A 146 18.00 -26.52 23.64
N ASP A 147 18.78 -27.58 23.50
CA ASP A 147 19.44 -27.95 22.25
C ASP A 147 18.37 -28.42 21.23
N ILE A 148 17.40 -29.19 21.71
CA ILE A 148 16.24 -29.64 20.94
C ILE A 148 15.35 -28.44 20.56
N LEU A 149 15.07 -27.53 21.53
CA LEU A 149 14.32 -26.31 21.28
C LEU A 149 14.94 -25.49 20.16
N ASN A 150 16.24 -25.21 20.26
CA ASN A 150 16.96 -24.40 19.28
C ASN A 150 16.97 -25.07 17.90
N GLN A 151 17.14 -26.38 17.84
CA GLN A 151 17.12 -27.13 16.58
C GLN A 151 15.78 -26.92 15.84
N PHE A 152 14.64 -27.16 16.52
CA PHE A 152 13.33 -27.03 15.92
C PHE A 152 12.96 -25.56 15.64
N LEU A 153 13.42 -24.60 16.45
CA LEU A 153 13.24 -23.17 16.16
C LEU A 153 13.99 -22.75 14.88
N ILE A 154 15.23 -23.20 14.72
CA ILE A 154 16.00 -22.93 13.50
C ILE A 154 15.30 -23.54 12.27
N GLU A 155 14.78 -24.76 12.39
CA GLU A 155 14.02 -25.42 11.32
C GLU A 155 12.77 -24.61 10.94
N ALA A 156 12.00 -24.12 11.92
CA ALA A 156 10.83 -23.26 11.68
C ALA A 156 11.19 -21.92 11.02
N VAL A 157 12.28 -21.29 11.47
CA VAL A 157 12.77 -20.03 10.87
C VAL A 157 13.24 -20.26 9.45
N LEU A 158 13.97 -21.34 9.18
CA LEU A 158 14.42 -21.67 7.83
C LEU A 158 13.24 -21.92 6.88
N LEU A 159 12.21 -22.65 7.32
CA LEU A 159 10.97 -22.84 6.53
C LEU A 159 10.30 -21.50 6.24
N SER A 160 10.18 -20.64 7.23
CA SER A 160 9.54 -19.34 7.07
C SER A 160 10.34 -18.40 6.17
N VAL A 161 11.65 -18.32 6.34
CA VAL A 161 12.54 -17.45 5.54
C VAL A 161 12.63 -17.93 4.09
N THR A 162 12.73 -19.25 3.86
CA THR A 162 12.74 -19.80 2.49
C THR A 162 11.41 -19.55 1.78
N GLY A 163 10.28 -19.77 2.47
CA GLY A 163 8.96 -19.40 1.96
C GLY A 163 8.84 -17.90 1.66
N GLY A 164 9.35 -17.06 2.56
CA GLY A 164 9.40 -15.60 2.39
C GLY A 164 10.25 -15.17 1.19
N LEU A 165 11.41 -15.80 0.97
CA LEU A 165 12.27 -15.53 -0.19
C LEU A 165 11.55 -15.87 -1.51
N ILE A 166 10.91 -17.02 -1.55
CA ILE A 166 10.10 -17.43 -2.70
C ILE A 166 8.96 -16.44 -2.92
N GLY A 167 8.26 -16.04 -1.84
CA GLY A 167 7.18 -15.04 -1.90
C GLY A 167 7.65 -13.68 -2.44
N VAL A 168 8.83 -13.20 -2.01
CA VAL A 168 9.42 -11.95 -2.53
C VAL A 168 9.73 -12.06 -4.02
N ILE A 169 10.31 -13.18 -4.47
CA ILE A 169 10.61 -13.40 -5.89
C ILE A 169 9.31 -13.39 -6.71
N PHE A 170 8.28 -14.11 -6.28
CA PHE A 170 6.98 -14.12 -6.95
C PHE A 170 6.32 -12.74 -6.93
N GLY A 171 6.40 -12.00 -5.83
CA GLY A 171 5.88 -10.64 -5.71
C GLY A 171 6.54 -9.67 -6.68
N ILE A 172 7.86 -9.74 -6.82
CA ILE A 172 8.62 -8.94 -7.78
C ILE A 172 8.24 -9.30 -9.21
N LEU A 173 8.19 -10.59 -9.54
CA LEU A 173 7.80 -11.06 -10.89
C LEU A 173 6.37 -10.63 -11.24
N ALA A 174 5.43 -10.76 -10.32
CA ALA A 174 4.06 -10.31 -10.51
C ALA A 174 3.99 -8.79 -10.73
N SER A 175 4.75 -8.00 -9.98
CA SER A 175 4.84 -6.55 -10.14
C SER A 175 5.37 -6.17 -11.53
N PHE A 176 6.42 -6.85 -12.01
CA PHE A 176 6.90 -6.66 -13.39
C PHE A 176 5.85 -7.04 -14.43
N GLY A 177 5.11 -8.13 -14.21
CA GLY A 177 4.00 -8.52 -15.07
C GLY A 177 2.95 -7.42 -15.18
N VAL A 178 2.49 -6.88 -14.05
CA VAL A 178 1.51 -5.78 -14.04
C VAL A 178 2.05 -4.54 -14.74
N ASN A 179 3.32 -4.18 -14.51
CA ASN A 179 3.93 -3.06 -15.21
C ASN A 179 3.96 -3.27 -16.75
N MET A 180 4.27 -4.49 -17.20
CA MET A 180 4.35 -4.82 -18.63
C MET A 180 2.98 -4.80 -19.32
N PHE A 181 1.93 -5.35 -18.68
CA PHE A 181 0.59 -5.47 -19.27
C PHE A 181 -0.27 -4.24 -19.04
N ALA A 182 -0.29 -3.70 -17.83
CA ALA A 182 -1.12 -2.56 -17.45
C ALA A 182 -0.40 -1.20 -17.59
N LYS A 183 0.91 -1.19 -17.85
CA LYS A 183 1.76 0.01 -17.93
C LYS A 183 1.70 0.89 -16.68
N TRP A 184 1.38 0.31 -15.54
CA TRP A 184 1.37 1.03 -14.27
C TRP A 184 2.80 1.22 -13.76
N PRO A 185 3.19 2.44 -13.39
CA PRO A 185 4.50 2.68 -12.79
C PRO A 185 4.57 2.03 -11.41
N ILE A 186 5.39 0.99 -11.27
CA ILE A 186 5.60 0.30 -9.99
C ILE A 186 7.01 0.60 -9.51
N VAL A 187 7.11 1.07 -8.27
CA VAL A 187 8.40 1.31 -7.59
C VAL A 187 8.52 0.32 -6.44
N ILE A 188 9.48 -0.60 -6.55
CA ILE A 188 9.79 -1.55 -5.48
C ILE A 188 10.81 -0.90 -4.55
N GLN A 189 10.40 -0.68 -3.30
CA GLN A 189 11.28 -0.11 -2.28
C GLN A 189 12.11 -1.22 -1.62
N PRO A 190 13.45 -1.12 -1.58
CA PRO A 190 14.31 -2.13 -0.93
C PRO A 190 13.98 -2.36 0.55
N TRP A 191 13.50 -1.32 1.23
CA TRP A 191 13.08 -1.39 2.62
C TRP A 191 11.91 -2.37 2.84
N SER A 192 10.98 -2.46 1.90
CA SER A 192 9.85 -3.39 1.97
C SER A 192 10.31 -4.85 1.96
N VAL A 193 11.36 -5.17 1.21
CA VAL A 193 11.98 -6.50 1.18
C VAL A 193 12.60 -6.84 2.53
N LEU A 194 13.33 -5.89 3.14
CA LEU A 194 13.93 -6.08 4.46
C LEU A 194 12.86 -6.33 5.55
N ILE A 195 11.80 -5.54 5.55
CA ILE A 195 10.67 -5.73 6.48
C ILE A 195 10.06 -7.11 6.29
N SER A 196 9.87 -7.57 5.05
CA SER A 196 9.31 -8.89 4.76
C SER A 196 10.15 -10.01 5.39
N PHE A 197 11.48 -9.94 5.31
CA PHE A 197 12.37 -10.91 5.96
C PHE A 197 12.24 -10.91 7.48
N ILE A 198 12.16 -9.71 8.10
CA ILE A 198 12.00 -9.58 9.55
C ILE A 198 10.66 -10.19 9.98
N VAL A 199 9.58 -9.87 9.27
CA VAL A 199 8.24 -10.38 9.56
C VAL A 199 8.16 -11.89 9.37
N CYS A 200 8.73 -12.45 8.28
CA CYS A 200 8.80 -13.89 8.05
C CYS A 200 9.58 -14.60 9.18
N SER A 201 10.73 -14.07 9.57
CA SER A 201 11.53 -14.64 10.66
C SER A 201 10.78 -14.63 11.98
N ALA A 202 10.13 -13.51 12.32
CA ALA A 202 9.32 -13.38 13.52
C ALA A 202 8.16 -14.38 13.52
N THR A 203 7.49 -14.57 12.39
CA THR A 203 6.40 -15.53 12.21
C THR A 203 6.90 -16.96 12.42
N GLY A 204 8.05 -17.33 11.84
CA GLY A 204 8.69 -18.63 12.06
C GLY A 204 8.98 -18.91 13.53
N ILE A 205 9.55 -17.93 14.24
CA ILE A 205 9.83 -18.03 15.67
C ILE A 205 8.54 -18.18 16.46
N PHE A 206 7.56 -17.32 16.21
CA PHE A 206 6.31 -17.28 16.97
C PHE A 206 5.51 -18.58 16.86
N PHE A 207 5.28 -19.04 15.64
CA PHE A 207 4.49 -20.25 15.39
C PHE A 207 5.30 -21.55 15.57
N GLY A 208 6.62 -21.51 15.41
CA GLY A 208 7.50 -22.63 15.65
C GLY A 208 7.83 -22.87 17.13
N TRP A 209 7.69 -21.83 17.98
CA TRP A 209 8.08 -21.92 19.38
C TRP A 209 7.26 -22.95 20.19
N TYR A 210 5.95 -23.01 19.97
CA TYR A 210 5.08 -23.93 20.70
C TYR A 210 5.42 -25.42 20.44
N PRO A 211 5.48 -25.89 19.18
CA PRO A 211 5.87 -27.29 18.90
C PRO A 211 7.33 -27.58 19.33
N ALA A 212 8.25 -26.64 19.15
CA ALA A 212 9.63 -26.80 19.58
C ALA A 212 9.75 -26.93 21.10
N LYS A 213 9.01 -26.15 21.87
CA LYS A 213 8.94 -26.24 23.33
C LYS A 213 8.36 -27.61 23.79
N LYS A 214 7.37 -28.12 23.07
CA LYS A 214 6.76 -29.41 23.36
C LYS A 214 7.80 -30.52 23.14
N ALA A 215 8.57 -30.46 22.06
CA ALA A 215 9.67 -31.39 21.78
C ALA A 215 10.73 -31.35 22.88
N ALA A 216 11.14 -30.18 23.31
CA ALA A 216 12.15 -29.97 24.33
C ALA A 216 11.76 -30.45 25.73
N GLY A 217 10.47 -30.56 26.01
CA GLY A 217 9.94 -31.01 27.32
C GLY A 217 9.50 -32.48 27.35
N MET A 218 9.84 -33.28 26.36
CA MET A 218 9.51 -34.72 26.35
C MET A 218 10.33 -35.49 27.34
N ASP A 219 9.73 -36.51 27.99
CA ASP A 219 10.45 -37.49 28.78
C ASP A 219 11.19 -38.47 27.84
N PRO A 220 12.55 -38.63 27.95
CA PRO A 220 13.31 -39.52 27.09
C PRO A 220 12.81 -40.96 27.11
N ILE A 221 12.34 -41.43 28.27
CA ILE A 221 11.89 -42.83 28.45
C ILE A 221 10.60 -43.07 27.70
N GLU A 222 9.65 -42.12 27.84
CA GLU A 222 8.36 -42.19 27.12
C GLU A 222 8.54 -42.00 25.62
N ALA A 223 9.43 -41.07 25.21
CA ALA A 223 9.71 -40.80 23.81
C ALA A 223 10.31 -42.00 23.05
N ILE A 224 11.15 -42.82 23.72
CA ILE A 224 11.73 -44.02 23.09
C ILE A 224 10.70 -45.15 22.96
N ARG A 225 9.71 -45.19 23.87
CA ARG A 225 8.66 -46.23 23.87
C ARG A 225 7.48 -45.86 22.95
N TYR A 226 7.51 -44.68 22.37
CA TYR A 226 6.47 -44.23 21.44
C TYR A 226 6.56 -45.05 20.14
N GLU A 227 5.46 -45.77 19.83
CA GLU A 227 5.22 -46.46 18.57
C GLU A 227 4.44 -45.61 17.57
#